data_ef0e60decf8a2bf0a8b8d6e0e30ee1b7
#
_entry.id   ef0e60decf8a2bf0a8b8d6e0e30ee1b7
#
_cell.length_a   1.000
_cell.length_b   1.000
_cell.length_c   1.000
_cell.angle_alpha   90.00
_cell.angle_beta   90.00
_cell.angle_gamma   90.00
#
_symmetry.space_group_name_H-M   'P 1'
#
loop_
_entity.id
_entity.type
_entity.pdbx_description
1 polymer ?
#
loop_
_entity_poly.entity_id
_entity_poly.type
_entity_poly.pdbx_seq_one_letter_code
_entity_poly.pdbx_strand_id
1 'polypeptide(L)'
;QVGRAGELIEAGTPVYKIITSENWSIVFQMDDKDKEQFADQDTLTIEPLGSDMKFRGNYSMFTGSDGNLYGRLDLDRYMIQFESERFMTFEISSEETQGLKIPVSSVMEKEFYTIPVDYMTTGGNATEDEAGFNKEVYGEGGKASIEFVTPEIYSSTDEYYYVEKSDDGLLKSGDYLVKPDSNERFQVGPTAKLTGAYNINKGYAVFKQVKELANSGEYYIVEKGTKYGLSVYDHIVLDASTVSDGQIVYQ
;
A
#
# COMPACT_ATOMS: atom_id res chain seq x y z
N GLN A 1 39.53 -26.93 -9.39
CA GLN A 1 40.64 -26.86 -10.37
C GLN A 1 40.49 -28.05 -11.32
N VAL A 2 40.24 -27.79 -12.59
CA VAL A 2 40.22 -28.83 -13.64
C VAL A 2 41.67 -29.07 -14.01
N GLY A 3 42.14 -30.33 -13.90
CA GLY A 3 43.49 -30.71 -14.30
C GLY A 3 43.76 -30.39 -15.79
N ARG A 4 44.98 -30.03 -16.14
CA ARG A 4 45.35 -29.76 -17.53
C ARG A 4 45.53 -31.05 -18.30
N ALA A 5 45.18 -31.07 -19.57
CA ALA A 5 45.40 -32.21 -20.44
C ALA A 5 46.88 -32.61 -20.46
N GLY A 6 47.20 -33.89 -20.12
CA GLY A 6 48.57 -34.40 -20.05
C GLY A 6 49.18 -34.39 -18.65
N GLU A 7 48.48 -33.96 -17.62
CA GLU A 7 48.94 -33.99 -16.22
C GLU A 7 48.74 -35.39 -15.63
N LEU A 8 49.75 -35.90 -14.91
CA LEU A 8 49.68 -37.18 -14.20
C LEU A 8 48.86 -36.96 -12.91
N ILE A 9 47.79 -37.72 -12.79
CA ILE A 9 46.88 -37.64 -11.65
C ILE A 9 47.07 -38.86 -10.78
N GLU A 10 47.25 -38.67 -9.47
CA GLU A 10 47.35 -39.76 -8.50
C GLU A 10 46.00 -40.48 -8.35
N ALA A 11 46.07 -41.82 -8.11
CA ALA A 11 44.87 -42.62 -7.87
C ALA A 11 44.08 -42.08 -6.65
N GLY A 12 42.81 -41.80 -6.83
CA GLY A 12 41.94 -41.22 -5.79
C GLY A 12 41.74 -39.70 -5.87
N THR A 13 42.48 -39.00 -6.75
CA THR A 13 42.27 -37.58 -6.98
C THR A 13 40.98 -37.35 -7.78
N PRO A 14 40.05 -36.47 -7.32
CA PRO A 14 38.84 -36.15 -8.07
C PRO A 14 39.19 -35.43 -9.36
N VAL A 15 38.78 -35.97 -10.51
CA VAL A 15 39.13 -35.51 -11.87
C VAL A 15 38.05 -34.58 -12.43
N TYR A 16 36.79 -34.79 -12.04
CA TYR A 16 35.66 -34.00 -12.49
C TYR A 16 34.55 -33.99 -11.43
N LYS A 17 33.69 -33.01 -11.54
CA LYS A 17 32.47 -32.86 -10.75
C LYS A 17 31.29 -32.92 -11.70
N ILE A 18 30.33 -33.80 -11.42
CA ILE A 18 29.09 -33.89 -12.18
C ILE A 18 28.01 -33.14 -11.39
N ILE A 19 27.36 -32.21 -12.03
CA ILE A 19 26.17 -31.54 -11.53
C ILE A 19 24.97 -32.36 -11.98
N THR A 20 24.22 -32.91 -11.04
CA THR A 20 23.07 -33.80 -11.29
C THR A 20 21.73 -33.11 -11.03
N SER A 21 21.73 -31.89 -10.53
CA SER A 21 20.53 -31.10 -10.18
C SER A 21 20.78 -29.62 -10.39
N GLU A 22 19.76 -28.90 -10.81
CA GLU A 22 19.75 -27.44 -10.88
C GLU A 22 19.48 -26.78 -9.50
N ASN A 23 19.16 -27.59 -8.47
CA ASN A 23 18.88 -27.08 -7.13
C ASN A 23 20.16 -26.67 -6.40
N TRP A 24 20.17 -25.47 -5.90
CA TRP A 24 21.26 -24.89 -5.14
C TRP A 24 20.74 -23.86 -4.14
N SER A 25 21.58 -23.42 -3.22
CA SER A 25 21.18 -22.45 -2.21
C SER A 25 22.25 -21.39 -2.04
N ILE A 26 21.81 -20.18 -1.79
CA ILE A 26 22.64 -19.07 -1.34
C ILE A 26 22.38 -18.88 0.15
N VAL A 27 23.44 -18.80 0.94
CA VAL A 27 23.38 -18.52 2.38
C VAL A 27 24.12 -17.22 2.64
N PHE A 28 23.48 -16.32 3.37
CA PHE A 28 24.03 -15.01 3.71
C PHE A 28 23.74 -14.67 5.17
N GLN A 29 24.67 -13.95 5.79
CA GLN A 29 24.48 -13.50 7.16
C GLN A 29 23.52 -12.31 7.19
N MET A 30 22.67 -12.25 8.21
CA MET A 30 21.66 -11.23 8.39
C MET A 30 21.92 -10.46 9.68
N ASP A 31 21.55 -9.19 9.68
CA ASP A 31 21.46 -8.37 10.89
C ASP A 31 20.01 -8.29 11.42
N ASP A 32 19.81 -7.54 12.52
CA ASP A 32 18.48 -7.39 13.12
C ASP A 32 17.50 -6.61 12.21
N LYS A 33 18.01 -5.71 11.36
CA LYS A 33 17.18 -4.97 10.40
C LYS A 33 16.71 -5.88 9.26
N ASP A 34 17.62 -6.70 8.74
CA ASP A 34 17.28 -7.69 7.72
C ASP A 34 16.23 -8.66 8.24
N LYS A 35 16.36 -9.07 9.52
CA LYS A 35 15.37 -9.93 10.17
C LYS A 35 13.99 -9.32 10.20
N GLU A 36 13.88 -8.05 10.61
CA GLU A 36 12.60 -7.33 10.64
C GLU A 36 12.03 -7.14 9.23
N GLN A 37 12.89 -6.78 8.28
CA GLN A 37 12.49 -6.51 6.89
C GLN A 37 11.97 -7.75 6.16
N PHE A 38 12.55 -8.93 6.44
CA PHE A 38 12.22 -10.16 5.72
C PHE A 38 11.44 -11.18 6.54
N ALA A 39 10.95 -10.80 7.75
CA ALA A 39 10.30 -11.72 8.69
C ALA A 39 9.08 -12.45 8.10
N ASP A 40 8.29 -11.75 7.30
CA ASP A 40 7.02 -12.24 6.74
C ASP A 40 7.13 -12.64 5.26
N GLN A 41 8.37 -12.84 4.76
CA GLN A 41 8.60 -13.18 3.36
C GLN A 41 8.94 -14.66 3.18
N ASP A 42 8.23 -15.32 2.27
CA ASP A 42 8.49 -16.71 1.87
C ASP A 42 9.43 -16.81 0.65
N THR A 43 9.59 -15.71 -0.09
CA THR A 43 10.41 -15.63 -1.29
C THR A 43 11.19 -14.32 -1.33
N LEU A 44 12.42 -14.37 -1.83
CA LEU A 44 13.22 -13.18 -2.11
C LEU A 44 13.71 -13.19 -3.56
N THR A 45 13.89 -12.01 -4.11
CA THR A 45 14.56 -11.81 -5.39
C THR A 45 15.93 -11.21 -5.13
N ILE A 46 16.97 -11.77 -5.74
CA ILE A 46 18.34 -11.26 -5.66
C ILE A 46 18.87 -10.86 -7.03
N GLU A 47 19.73 -9.86 -7.05
CA GLU A 47 20.43 -9.34 -8.23
C GLU A 47 21.93 -9.44 -7.97
N PRO A 48 22.67 -10.38 -8.62
CA PRO A 48 24.13 -10.43 -8.49
C PRO A 48 24.76 -9.16 -9.04
N LEU A 49 25.72 -8.59 -8.30
CA LEU A 49 26.44 -7.39 -8.73
C LEU A 49 27.20 -7.65 -10.04
N GLY A 50 27.00 -6.74 -10.99
CA GLY A 50 27.64 -6.87 -12.32
C GLY A 50 26.92 -7.79 -13.30
N SER A 51 25.70 -8.20 -12.98
CA SER A 51 24.83 -9.00 -13.85
C SER A 51 23.46 -8.34 -13.94
N ASP A 52 22.83 -8.39 -15.11
CA ASP A 52 21.43 -7.96 -15.30
C ASP A 52 20.42 -9.07 -14.93
N MET A 53 20.91 -10.14 -14.29
CA MET A 53 20.09 -11.30 -13.95
C MET A 53 19.41 -11.10 -12.60
N LYS A 54 18.14 -11.51 -12.53
CA LYS A 54 17.35 -11.55 -11.29
C LYS A 54 16.96 -12.99 -10.99
N PHE A 55 17.15 -13.42 -9.75
CA PHE A 55 16.77 -14.75 -9.29
C PHE A 55 15.76 -14.64 -8.17
N ARG A 56 14.63 -15.31 -8.34
CA ARG A 56 13.65 -15.47 -7.27
C ARG A 56 13.75 -16.89 -6.73
N GLY A 57 13.84 -17.01 -5.41
CA GLY A 57 13.92 -18.29 -4.72
C GLY A 57 13.09 -18.33 -3.45
N ASN A 58 12.91 -19.54 -2.92
CA ASN A 58 12.27 -19.74 -1.64
C ASN A 58 13.21 -19.31 -0.53
N TYR A 59 12.71 -18.48 0.36
CA TYR A 59 13.47 -17.89 1.45
C TYR A 59 13.13 -18.55 2.79
N SER A 60 14.13 -18.73 3.61
CA SER A 60 13.99 -19.17 5.00
C SER A 60 15.11 -18.59 5.86
N MET A 61 14.83 -18.40 7.15
CA MET A 61 15.80 -17.97 8.14
C MET A 61 16.20 -19.13 9.06
N PHE A 62 17.45 -19.15 9.50
CA PHE A 62 17.90 -20.10 10.50
C PHE A 62 19.06 -19.52 11.33
N THR A 63 19.24 -20.05 12.52
CA THR A 63 20.40 -19.70 13.36
C THR A 63 21.52 -20.71 13.14
N GLY A 64 22.70 -20.24 12.78
CA GLY A 64 23.90 -21.06 12.60
C GLY A 64 24.43 -21.61 13.93
N SER A 65 25.35 -22.56 13.83
CA SER A 65 26.03 -23.14 15.00
C SER A 65 26.94 -22.15 15.74
N ASP A 66 27.26 -21.03 15.12
CA ASP A 66 28.01 -19.90 15.67
C ASP A 66 27.11 -18.88 16.39
N GLY A 67 25.80 -19.13 16.45
CA GLY A 67 24.79 -18.25 17.07
C GLY A 67 24.34 -17.07 16.21
N ASN A 68 24.88 -16.91 14.98
CA ASN A 68 24.49 -15.85 14.07
C ASN A 68 23.24 -16.22 13.28
N LEU A 69 22.48 -15.20 12.86
CA LEU A 69 21.30 -15.35 12.00
C LEU A 69 21.72 -15.38 10.54
N TYR A 70 21.14 -16.31 9.81
CA TYR A 70 21.38 -16.50 8.38
C TYR A 70 20.07 -16.56 7.62
N GLY A 71 20.06 -15.92 6.44
CA GLY A 71 19.08 -16.13 5.39
C GLY A 71 19.56 -17.24 4.44
N ARG A 72 18.64 -18.08 4.01
CA ARG A 72 18.84 -19.08 2.97
C ARG A 72 17.84 -18.87 1.86
N LEU A 73 18.35 -18.78 0.64
CA LEU A 73 17.56 -18.69 -0.58
C LEU A 73 17.77 -19.96 -1.40
N ASP A 74 16.73 -20.76 -1.56
CA ASP A 74 16.73 -21.99 -2.35
C ASP A 74 16.29 -21.68 -3.78
N LEU A 75 17.13 -22.06 -4.75
CA LEU A 75 17.00 -21.79 -6.18
C LEU A 75 16.95 -23.11 -6.96
N ASP A 76 16.20 -23.13 -8.04
CA ASP A 76 15.98 -24.30 -8.91
C ASP A 76 16.49 -24.11 -10.35
N ARG A 77 17.23 -23.00 -10.61
CA ARG A 77 17.69 -22.62 -11.95
C ARG A 77 19.07 -21.98 -11.90
N TYR A 78 19.72 -21.95 -13.05
CA TYR A 78 20.97 -21.23 -13.32
C TYR A 78 22.19 -21.68 -12.51
N MET A 79 22.15 -22.83 -11.85
CA MET A 79 23.26 -23.35 -11.08
C MET A 79 24.57 -23.42 -11.89
N ILE A 80 24.49 -23.81 -13.17
CA ILE A 80 25.66 -23.97 -14.06
C ILE A 80 26.43 -22.64 -14.23
N GLN A 81 25.76 -21.51 -14.18
CA GLN A 81 26.42 -20.21 -14.36
C GLN A 81 27.26 -19.80 -13.15
N PHE A 82 26.94 -20.35 -11.97
CA PHE A 82 27.59 -20.03 -10.69
C PHE A 82 28.36 -21.22 -10.10
N GLU A 83 28.51 -22.32 -10.85
CA GLU A 83 29.13 -23.57 -10.35
C GLU A 83 30.58 -23.41 -9.85
N SER A 84 31.30 -22.46 -10.44
CA SER A 84 32.70 -22.17 -10.09
C SER A 84 32.81 -21.09 -9.00
N GLU A 85 31.72 -20.42 -8.65
CA GLU A 85 31.70 -19.35 -7.69
C GLU A 85 31.34 -19.87 -6.30
N ARG A 86 32.21 -19.64 -5.33
CA ARG A 86 31.93 -19.98 -3.94
C ARG A 86 31.30 -18.85 -3.15
N PHE A 87 31.55 -17.61 -3.57
CA PHE A 87 31.04 -16.40 -2.97
C PHE A 87 30.57 -15.47 -4.08
N MET A 88 29.45 -14.83 -3.86
CA MET A 88 28.92 -13.82 -4.76
C MET A 88 28.45 -12.61 -3.95
N THR A 89 28.56 -11.44 -4.54
CA THR A 89 27.95 -10.22 -4.00
C THR A 89 26.63 -9.98 -4.75
N PHE A 90 25.57 -9.74 -4.02
CA PHE A 90 24.25 -9.50 -4.58
C PHE A 90 23.49 -8.46 -3.76
N GLU A 91 22.53 -7.86 -4.38
CA GLU A 91 21.50 -7.04 -3.73
C GLU A 91 20.24 -7.87 -3.59
N ILE A 92 19.59 -7.76 -2.42
CA ILE A 92 18.25 -8.32 -2.24
C ILE A 92 17.28 -7.26 -2.70
N SER A 93 16.59 -7.50 -3.82
CA SER A 93 15.43 -6.72 -4.14
C SER A 93 14.24 -7.32 -3.39
N SER A 94 13.72 -6.60 -2.41
CA SER A 94 12.36 -6.84 -1.95
C SER A 94 11.47 -6.79 -3.20
N GLU A 95 10.42 -7.64 -3.28
CA GLU A 95 9.42 -7.46 -4.35
C GLU A 95 9.08 -5.98 -4.37
N GLU A 96 9.28 -5.33 -5.52
CA GLU A 96 8.89 -3.94 -5.65
C GLU A 96 7.42 -3.91 -5.26
N THR A 97 7.15 -3.41 -4.07
CA THR A 97 5.77 -3.20 -3.62
C THR A 97 5.13 -2.33 -4.69
N GLN A 98 4.33 -2.96 -5.56
CA GLN A 98 3.76 -2.26 -6.70
C GLN A 98 2.77 -1.23 -6.19
N GLY A 99 3.20 0.01 -6.15
CA GLY A 99 2.41 1.13 -5.66
C GLY A 99 2.82 2.45 -6.30
N LEU A 100 2.20 3.51 -5.83
CA LEU A 100 2.61 4.87 -6.16
C LEU A 100 3.62 5.33 -5.11
N LYS A 101 4.73 5.89 -5.56
CA LYS A 101 5.75 6.47 -4.70
C LYS A 101 5.42 7.94 -4.45
N ILE A 102 5.15 8.30 -3.19
CA ILE A 102 4.83 9.67 -2.79
C ILE A 102 5.74 10.13 -1.64
N PRO A 103 6.12 11.43 -1.56
CA PRO A 103 6.91 11.94 -0.45
C PRO A 103 6.19 11.81 0.89
N VAL A 104 6.91 11.54 1.96
CA VAL A 104 6.32 11.50 3.32
C VAL A 104 5.66 12.83 3.68
N SER A 105 6.23 13.97 3.26
CA SER A 105 5.68 15.31 3.50
C SER A 105 4.33 15.58 2.81
N SER A 106 3.97 14.81 1.79
CA SER A 106 2.68 14.93 1.11
C SER A 106 1.54 14.21 1.83
N VAL A 107 1.86 13.39 2.84
CA VAL A 107 0.88 12.57 3.56
C VAL A 107 0.43 13.26 4.83
N MET A 108 -0.87 13.22 5.08
CA MET A 108 -1.50 13.81 6.27
C MET A 108 -2.67 12.95 6.76
N GLU A 109 -3.13 13.22 7.97
CA GLU A 109 -4.38 12.69 8.49
C GLU A 109 -5.47 13.75 8.47
N LYS A 110 -6.67 13.37 8.00
CA LYS A 110 -7.87 14.21 8.04
C LYS A 110 -9.03 13.45 8.70
N GLU A 111 -9.86 14.17 9.45
CA GLU A 111 -11.00 13.60 10.17
C GLU A 111 -12.29 13.74 9.34
N PHE A 112 -13.09 12.66 9.31
CA PHE A 112 -14.34 12.57 8.56
C PHE A 112 -15.46 12.07 9.45
N TYR A 113 -16.72 12.43 9.17
CA TYR A 113 -17.85 11.77 9.77
C TYR A 113 -17.97 10.34 9.24
N THR A 114 -18.29 9.40 10.14
CA THR A 114 -18.60 8.01 9.78
C THR A 114 -20.09 7.79 9.81
N ILE A 115 -20.68 7.43 8.66
CA ILE A 115 -22.11 7.18 8.52
C ILE A 115 -22.31 5.73 8.14
N PRO A 116 -23.14 4.97 8.88
CA PRO A 116 -23.38 3.55 8.56
C PRO A 116 -23.92 3.40 7.12
N VAL A 117 -23.46 2.35 6.43
CA VAL A 117 -23.82 2.09 5.02
C VAL A 117 -25.33 1.98 4.78
N ASP A 118 -26.06 1.50 5.78
CA ASP A 118 -27.52 1.32 5.74
C ASP A 118 -28.31 2.63 5.61
N TYR A 119 -27.70 3.78 5.82
CA TYR A 119 -28.31 5.11 5.71
C TYR A 119 -28.16 5.72 4.33
N MET A 120 -27.38 5.10 3.45
CA MET A 120 -27.28 5.57 2.07
C MET A 120 -28.53 5.19 1.27
N THR A 121 -28.95 6.11 0.42
CA THR A 121 -30.04 5.90 -0.52
C THR A 121 -29.69 6.54 -1.86
N THR A 122 -30.48 6.23 -2.87
CA THR A 122 -30.42 6.90 -4.17
C THR A 122 -31.63 7.81 -4.29
N GLY A 123 -31.43 9.04 -4.78
CA GLY A 123 -32.49 10.02 -4.93
C GLY A 123 -32.04 11.16 -5.84
N GLY A 124 -32.89 12.15 -5.99
CA GLY A 124 -32.62 13.30 -6.80
C GLY A 124 -33.69 13.52 -7.88
N ASN A 125 -33.84 14.78 -8.34
CA ASN A 125 -34.78 15.16 -9.42
C ASN A 125 -34.12 15.05 -10.80
N ALA A 126 -32.90 14.52 -10.88
CA ALA A 126 -32.13 14.41 -12.11
C ALA A 126 -32.27 13.03 -12.76
N THR A 127 -31.91 12.94 -14.02
CA THR A 127 -31.93 11.76 -14.87
C THR A 127 -30.91 10.67 -14.44
N GLU A 128 -30.16 10.90 -13.38
CA GLU A 128 -29.18 9.96 -12.80
C GLU A 128 -29.49 9.79 -11.32
N ASP A 129 -29.53 8.53 -10.87
CA ASP A 129 -29.68 8.19 -9.45
C ASP A 129 -28.40 8.58 -8.71
N GLU A 130 -28.43 9.69 -7.99
CA GLU A 130 -27.32 10.10 -7.13
C GLU A 130 -27.38 9.40 -5.78
N ALA A 131 -26.23 8.94 -5.30
CA ALA A 131 -26.09 8.36 -3.97
C ALA A 131 -26.00 9.48 -2.92
N GLY A 132 -26.80 9.38 -1.86
CA GLY A 132 -26.86 10.41 -0.81
C GLY A 132 -27.56 9.91 0.46
N PHE A 133 -27.96 10.85 1.29
CA PHE A 133 -28.58 10.58 2.59
C PHE A 133 -29.86 11.40 2.79
N ASN A 134 -30.81 10.84 3.51
CA ASN A 134 -32.03 11.51 3.93
C ASN A 134 -31.79 12.27 5.25
N LYS A 135 -31.59 13.57 5.17
CA LYS A 135 -31.38 14.44 6.33
C LYS A 135 -32.73 14.96 6.86
N GLU A 136 -32.96 14.82 8.16
CA GLU A 136 -34.10 15.42 8.82
C GLU A 136 -33.83 16.93 9.05
N VAL A 137 -34.72 17.78 8.55
CA VAL A 137 -34.66 19.22 8.73
C VAL A 137 -35.94 19.73 9.38
N TYR A 138 -35.85 20.77 10.17
CA TYR A 138 -36.97 21.38 10.87
C TYR A 138 -37.29 22.72 10.27
N GLY A 139 -38.49 22.85 9.72
CA GLY A 139 -39.00 24.10 9.18
C GLY A 139 -39.60 25.01 10.25
N GLU A 140 -40.14 26.16 9.80
CA GLU A 140 -40.88 27.10 10.65
C GLU A 140 -42.05 26.39 11.37
N GLY A 141 -42.09 26.51 12.70
CA GLY A 141 -43.09 25.84 13.54
C GLY A 141 -42.69 24.42 14.01
N GLY A 142 -41.44 24.01 13.81
CA GLY A 142 -40.91 22.74 14.34
C GLY A 142 -41.40 21.49 13.59
N LYS A 143 -41.97 21.63 12.39
CA LYS A 143 -42.40 20.49 11.58
C LYS A 143 -41.16 19.86 10.93
N ALA A 144 -40.95 18.56 11.21
CA ALA A 144 -39.87 17.78 10.59
C ALA A 144 -40.21 17.50 9.11
N SER A 145 -39.22 17.60 8.25
CA SER A 145 -39.23 17.17 6.85
C SER A 145 -37.92 16.50 6.49
N ILE A 146 -37.91 15.75 5.40
CA ILE A 146 -36.73 15.06 4.90
C ILE A 146 -36.17 15.82 3.71
N GLU A 147 -34.90 16.13 3.76
CA GLU A 147 -34.11 16.67 2.67
C GLU A 147 -33.09 15.64 2.19
N PHE A 148 -33.06 15.37 0.88
CA PHE A 148 -32.04 14.53 0.29
C PHE A 148 -30.76 15.34 0.08
N VAL A 149 -29.64 14.88 0.64
CA VAL A 149 -28.33 15.55 0.57
C VAL A 149 -27.28 14.62 0.00
N THR A 150 -26.40 15.16 -0.83
CA THR A 150 -25.32 14.43 -1.52
C THR A 150 -23.95 14.97 -1.09
N PRO A 151 -23.53 14.71 0.17
CA PRO A 151 -22.21 15.14 0.63
C PRO A 151 -21.11 14.36 -0.09
N GLU A 152 -19.91 14.95 -0.19
CA GLU A 152 -18.76 14.28 -0.77
C GLU A 152 -18.34 13.11 0.10
N ILE A 153 -18.13 11.93 -0.54
CA ILE A 153 -17.67 10.69 0.10
C ILE A 153 -16.20 10.49 -0.23
N TYR A 154 -15.36 10.46 0.80
CA TYR A 154 -13.91 10.34 0.68
C TYR A 154 -13.39 8.92 0.82
N SER A 155 -14.18 8.02 1.40
CA SER A 155 -13.87 6.60 1.50
C SER A 155 -15.10 5.79 1.89
N SER A 156 -15.03 4.47 1.75
CA SER A 156 -16.04 3.54 2.27
C SER A 156 -15.40 2.23 2.74
N THR A 157 -16.01 1.65 3.77
CA THR A 157 -15.79 0.27 4.20
C THR A 157 -17.10 -0.51 4.04
N ASP A 158 -17.12 -1.78 4.46
CA ASP A 158 -18.35 -2.57 4.48
C ASP A 158 -19.37 -2.06 5.49
N GLU A 159 -18.94 -1.27 6.48
CA GLU A 159 -19.78 -0.78 7.58
C GLU A 159 -20.09 0.71 7.49
N TYR A 160 -19.17 1.53 6.95
CA TYR A 160 -19.28 2.99 7.01
C TYR A 160 -18.88 3.69 5.72
N TYR A 161 -19.56 4.82 5.44
CA TYR A 161 -19.08 5.87 4.53
C TYR A 161 -18.34 6.93 5.33
N TYR A 162 -17.24 7.44 4.78
CA TYR A 162 -16.47 8.55 5.31
C TYR A 162 -16.83 9.80 4.53
N VAL A 163 -17.48 10.74 5.21
CA VAL A 163 -18.10 11.92 4.62
C VAL A 163 -17.42 13.17 5.13
N GLU A 164 -17.39 14.21 4.32
CA GLU A 164 -16.80 15.48 4.66
C GLU A 164 -17.25 16.00 6.03
N LYS A 165 -16.25 16.43 6.83
CA LYS A 165 -16.45 17.16 8.08
C LYS A 165 -15.91 18.57 7.90
N SER A 166 -16.76 19.50 7.52
CA SER A 166 -16.43 20.92 7.41
C SER A 166 -17.57 21.79 7.95
N ASP A 167 -17.24 23.04 8.29
CA ASP A 167 -18.25 24.00 8.81
C ASP A 167 -19.27 24.38 7.75
N ASP A 168 -18.87 24.35 6.48
CA ASP A 168 -19.71 24.65 5.32
C ASP A 168 -20.31 23.40 4.66
N GLY A 169 -20.02 22.20 5.22
CA GLY A 169 -20.49 20.91 4.70
C GLY A 169 -22.00 20.76 4.78
N LEU A 170 -22.54 19.89 3.91
CA LEU A 170 -23.97 19.56 3.87
C LEU A 170 -24.44 18.82 5.13
N LEU A 171 -23.53 18.13 5.80
CA LEU A 171 -23.77 17.45 7.08
C LEU A 171 -22.95 18.08 8.19
N LYS A 172 -23.59 18.26 9.34
CA LYS A 172 -22.98 18.84 10.56
C LYS A 172 -23.19 17.92 11.75
N SER A 173 -22.32 18.05 12.73
CA SER A 173 -22.48 17.34 14.00
C SER A 173 -23.83 17.69 14.63
N GLY A 174 -24.58 16.67 15.02
CA GLY A 174 -25.92 16.82 15.59
C GLY A 174 -27.07 16.67 14.58
N ASP A 175 -26.81 16.71 13.28
CA ASP A 175 -27.82 16.43 12.26
C ASP A 175 -28.33 14.98 12.39
N TYR A 176 -29.58 14.76 12.05
CA TYR A 176 -30.18 13.43 12.03
C TYR A 176 -30.36 12.95 10.59
N LEU A 177 -29.89 11.73 10.32
CA LEU A 177 -30.16 11.00 9.09
C LEU A 177 -31.24 9.95 9.35
N VAL A 178 -32.13 9.77 8.37
CA VAL A 178 -33.20 8.78 8.44
C VAL A 178 -32.87 7.62 7.51
N LYS A 179 -32.91 6.41 8.05
CA LYS A 179 -32.65 5.20 7.27
C LYS A 179 -33.74 5.00 6.22
N PRO A 180 -33.39 4.66 4.96
CA PRO A 180 -34.37 4.38 3.92
C PRO A 180 -35.38 3.30 4.37
N ASP A 181 -36.64 3.50 3.99
CA ASP A 181 -37.75 2.58 4.30
C ASP A 181 -37.94 2.24 5.80
N SER A 182 -37.43 3.12 6.68
CA SER A 182 -37.45 2.95 8.13
C SER A 182 -37.68 4.29 8.84
N ASN A 183 -38.00 4.23 10.14
CA ASN A 183 -38.02 5.41 11.02
C ASN A 183 -36.77 5.49 11.91
N GLU A 184 -35.78 4.63 11.67
CA GLU A 184 -34.52 4.66 12.39
C GLU A 184 -33.73 5.92 12.05
N ARG A 185 -33.14 6.51 13.10
CA ARG A 185 -32.38 7.74 13.00
C ARG A 185 -30.95 7.51 13.45
N PHE A 186 -30.03 8.09 12.72
CA PHE A 186 -28.62 8.17 13.07
C PHE A 186 -28.22 9.62 13.29
N GLN A 187 -27.64 9.93 14.42
CA GLN A 187 -27.11 11.26 14.67
C GLN A 187 -25.68 11.38 14.15
N VAL A 188 -25.44 12.31 13.24
CA VAL A 188 -24.10 12.63 12.73
C VAL A 188 -23.24 13.16 13.89
N GLY A 189 -22.08 12.55 14.12
CA GLY A 189 -21.20 12.93 15.22
C GLY A 189 -19.97 12.03 15.33
N PRO A 190 -20.11 10.69 15.22
CA PRO A 190 -18.96 9.83 15.19
C PRO A 190 -18.01 10.17 14.05
N THR A 191 -16.71 10.18 14.35
CA THR A 191 -15.67 10.52 13.38
C THR A 191 -14.55 9.48 13.38
N ALA A 192 -13.84 9.40 12.25
CA ALA A 192 -12.60 8.65 12.14
C ALA A 192 -11.61 9.38 11.25
N LYS A 193 -10.33 9.10 11.46
CA LYS A 193 -9.24 9.68 10.68
C LYS A 193 -8.93 8.78 9.49
N LEU A 194 -8.66 9.39 8.36
CA LEU A 194 -8.08 8.75 7.18
C LEU A 194 -6.72 9.37 6.89
N THR A 195 -5.78 8.51 6.54
CA THR A 195 -4.49 8.93 5.99
C THR A 195 -4.66 9.22 4.50
N GLY A 196 -4.12 10.33 4.02
CA GLY A 196 -4.28 10.74 2.63
C GLY A 196 -3.27 11.76 2.18
N ALA A 197 -3.42 12.18 0.92
CA ALA A 197 -2.65 13.25 0.30
C ALA A 197 -3.59 14.15 -0.50
N TYR A 198 -3.20 15.41 -0.69
CA TYR A 198 -3.95 16.33 -1.54
C TYR A 198 -3.57 16.14 -3.00
N ASN A 199 -4.56 15.78 -3.83
CA ASN A 199 -4.47 15.79 -5.29
C ASN A 199 -4.95 17.14 -5.81
N ILE A 200 -4.23 17.71 -6.77
CA ILE A 200 -4.64 18.93 -7.48
C ILE A 200 -5.58 18.53 -8.61
N ASN A 201 -6.87 18.72 -8.39
CA ASN A 201 -7.89 18.46 -9.39
C ASN A 201 -8.52 19.76 -9.88
N LYS A 202 -8.43 20.06 -11.17
CA LYS A 202 -8.94 21.30 -11.79
C LYS A 202 -8.53 22.58 -11.05
N GLY A 203 -7.33 22.59 -10.46
CA GLY A 203 -6.81 23.74 -9.70
C GLY A 203 -7.22 23.78 -8.23
N TYR A 204 -7.91 22.78 -7.71
CA TYR A 204 -8.27 22.64 -6.30
C TYR A 204 -7.50 21.51 -5.64
N ALA A 205 -7.10 21.71 -4.38
CA ALA A 205 -6.57 20.65 -3.55
C ALA A 205 -7.72 19.79 -3.03
N VAL A 206 -7.74 18.51 -3.42
CA VAL A 206 -8.78 17.54 -3.03
C VAL A 206 -8.13 16.40 -2.28
N PHE A 207 -8.61 16.09 -1.09
CA PHE A 207 -8.11 14.96 -0.31
C PHE A 207 -8.37 13.64 -1.03
N LYS A 208 -7.35 12.79 -1.09
CA LYS A 208 -7.43 11.41 -1.58
C LYS A 208 -6.84 10.48 -0.53
N GLN A 209 -7.60 9.44 -0.19
CA GLN A 209 -7.13 8.44 0.76
C GLN A 209 -5.91 7.70 0.20
N VAL A 210 -4.93 7.44 1.04
CA VAL A 210 -3.80 6.56 0.72
C VAL A 210 -3.73 5.41 1.72
N LYS A 211 -3.38 4.23 1.21
CA LYS A 211 -3.09 3.05 2.02
C LYS A 211 -1.61 2.74 1.84
N GLU A 212 -0.87 2.82 2.93
CA GLU A 212 0.54 2.52 2.96
C GLU A 212 0.78 1.03 2.72
N LEU A 213 1.71 0.73 1.82
CA LEU A 213 2.22 -0.61 1.54
C LEU A 213 3.66 -0.78 2.03
N ALA A 214 4.46 0.29 1.94
CA ALA A 214 5.83 0.32 2.45
C ALA A 214 6.28 1.76 2.71
N ASN A 215 7.30 1.91 3.58
CA ASN A 215 7.89 3.18 3.96
C ASN A 215 9.43 3.08 3.89
N SER A 216 10.06 3.99 3.13
CA SER A 216 11.52 4.08 3.00
C SER A 216 12.13 5.24 3.80
N GLY A 217 11.35 5.89 4.69
CA GLY A 217 11.78 7.05 5.46
C GLY A 217 11.62 8.39 4.73
N GLU A 218 11.90 8.48 3.45
CA GLU A 218 11.67 9.68 2.62
C GLU A 218 10.38 9.59 1.78
N TYR A 219 9.95 8.37 1.48
CA TYR A 219 8.82 8.09 0.61
C TYR A 219 7.94 6.98 1.15
N TYR A 220 6.65 7.13 0.96
CA TYR A 220 5.68 6.03 1.07
C TYR A 220 5.48 5.37 -0.29
N ILE A 221 5.34 4.05 -0.28
CA ILE A 221 4.72 3.31 -1.39
C ILE A 221 3.27 3.08 -0.98
N VAL A 222 2.33 3.58 -1.78
CA VAL A 222 0.90 3.50 -1.47
C VAL A 222 0.15 2.72 -2.54
N GLU A 223 -0.94 2.09 -2.15
CA GLU A 223 -1.77 1.29 -3.04
C GLU A 223 -2.32 2.15 -4.18
N LYS A 224 -2.31 1.61 -5.41
CA LYS A 224 -2.83 2.28 -6.61
C LYS A 224 -4.18 1.70 -7.02
N GLY A 225 -5.02 2.55 -7.63
CA GLY A 225 -6.27 2.09 -8.25
C GLY A 225 -7.41 1.81 -7.27
N THR A 226 -7.31 2.32 -6.05
CA THR A 226 -8.43 2.31 -5.10
C THR A 226 -9.49 3.34 -5.52
N LYS A 227 -10.76 3.07 -5.24
CA LYS A 227 -11.91 3.90 -5.65
C LYS A 227 -11.78 5.37 -5.22
N TYR A 228 -11.22 5.62 -4.04
CA TYR A 228 -11.09 6.96 -3.44
C TYR A 228 -9.63 7.42 -3.31
N GLY A 229 -8.70 6.63 -3.86
CA GLY A 229 -7.27 6.86 -3.73
C GLY A 229 -6.65 7.61 -4.89
N LEU A 230 -5.32 7.62 -4.86
CA LEU A 230 -4.51 8.21 -5.92
C LEU A 230 -4.41 7.29 -7.14
N SER A 231 -4.32 7.93 -8.29
CA SER A 231 -4.10 7.29 -9.59
C SER A 231 -2.73 7.67 -10.16
N VAL A 232 -2.26 6.87 -11.12
CA VAL A 232 -1.04 7.21 -11.88
C VAL A 232 -1.27 8.53 -12.62
N TYR A 233 -0.29 9.42 -12.57
CA TYR A 233 -0.30 10.80 -13.11
C TYR A 233 -1.11 11.83 -12.30
N ASP A 234 -1.64 11.48 -11.14
CA ASP A 234 -2.19 12.48 -10.24
C ASP A 234 -1.09 13.47 -9.80
N HIS A 235 -1.43 14.75 -9.80
CA HIS A 235 -0.56 15.79 -9.28
C HIS A 235 -0.86 15.99 -7.80
N ILE A 236 0.10 15.70 -6.94
CA ILE A 236 -0.07 15.83 -5.49
C ILE A 236 0.69 17.04 -4.95
N VAL A 237 0.17 17.58 -3.86
CA VAL A 237 0.87 18.61 -3.08
C VAL A 237 2.03 17.96 -2.32
N LEU A 238 3.23 18.50 -2.50
CA LEU A 238 4.45 17.92 -1.90
C LEU A 238 4.53 18.13 -0.38
N ASP A 239 3.95 19.22 0.12
CA ASP A 239 3.86 19.52 1.55
C ASP A 239 2.39 19.77 1.91
N ALA A 240 1.77 18.75 2.49
CA ALA A 240 0.35 18.77 2.85
C ALA A 240 -0.01 19.88 3.86
N SER A 241 0.96 20.39 4.63
CA SER A 241 0.72 21.47 5.61
C SER A 241 0.47 22.83 4.98
N THR A 242 0.78 22.98 3.68
CA THR A 242 0.69 24.29 2.97
C THR A 242 -0.66 24.56 2.35
N VAL A 243 -1.58 23.59 2.33
CA VAL A 243 -2.91 23.73 1.71
C VAL A 243 -3.98 23.17 2.60
N SER A 244 -5.22 23.58 2.32
CA SER A 244 -6.43 23.02 2.92
C SER A 244 -7.30 22.39 1.83
N ASP A 245 -8.19 21.48 2.23
CA ASP A 245 -9.13 20.84 1.30
C ASP A 245 -10.03 21.89 0.62
N GLY A 246 -10.25 21.73 -0.67
CA GLY A 246 -11.01 22.69 -1.48
C GLY A 246 -10.27 24.00 -1.80
N GLN A 247 -9.04 24.19 -1.30
CA GLN A 247 -8.26 25.41 -1.57
C GLN A 247 -7.84 25.47 -3.04
N ILE A 248 -7.94 26.67 -3.64
CA ILE A 248 -7.43 26.93 -4.99
C ILE A 248 -5.90 26.96 -4.94
N VAL A 249 -5.28 26.10 -5.74
CA VAL A 249 -3.84 26.03 -5.92
C VAL A 249 -3.52 26.49 -7.33
N TYR A 250 -2.83 27.62 -7.45
CA TYR A 250 -2.31 28.09 -8.74
C TYR A 250 -1.06 27.30 -9.10
N GLN A 251 -1.01 26.80 -10.32
CA GLN A 251 0.20 26.23 -10.93
C GLN A 251 1.08 27.34 -11.47
#